data_b75e936e4b7db7f23d89bdc9ff4157da
#
_entry.id   b75e936e4b7db7f23d89bdc9ff4157da
#
_cell.length_a   1.000
_cell.length_b   1.000
_cell.length_c   1.000
_cell.angle_alpha   90.00
_cell.angle_beta   90.00
_cell.angle_gamma   90.00
#
_symmetry.space_group_name_H-M   'P 1'
#
loop_
_entity.id
_entity.type
_entity.pdbx_description
1 polymer ?
#
loop_
_entity_poly.entity_id
_entity_poly.type
_entity_poly.pdbx_seq_one_letter_code
_entity_poly.pdbx_strand_id
1 'polypeptide(L)'
;VHPLLRLMSVPVVNEVVKLLRIPGAMPLVRMAGNLAGVVHGSNLRPGTMLHDTPDLIRVLADLPDPTAYEAYLRTLRAVVDWRGQVVTMLDRCYLTENLPVQLIWGDDDSVIPVSHARLAHAAMPNSRLEVFRASGHFPFRDDPMRFLQIVEDFLSSTTPLVFDEARWRHMLISGVGENTITGTSSTRMAVLDAMGSDERSAT
;
A
#
# COMPACT_ATOMS: atom_id res chain seq x y z
N VAL A 1 -0.80 5.39 -8.42
CA VAL A 1 0.53 5.12 -7.81
C VAL A 1 1.42 6.34 -7.96
N HIS A 2 2.11 6.71 -6.88
CA HIS A 2 2.97 7.91 -6.83
C HIS A 2 4.00 7.94 -7.96
N PRO A 3 4.23 9.10 -8.65
CA PRO A 3 5.15 9.20 -9.79
C PRO A 3 6.58 8.76 -9.47
N LEU A 4 7.07 9.01 -8.25
CA LEU A 4 8.39 8.56 -7.80
C LEU A 4 8.52 7.03 -7.86
N LEU A 5 7.49 6.29 -7.45
CA LEU A 5 7.52 4.83 -7.47
C LEU A 5 7.47 4.29 -8.91
N ARG A 6 6.70 4.93 -9.80
CA ARG A 6 6.70 4.59 -11.23
C ARG A 6 8.08 4.83 -11.84
N LEU A 7 8.72 5.95 -11.52
CA LEU A 7 10.09 6.25 -11.98
C LEU A 7 11.09 5.20 -11.45
N MET A 8 10.99 4.83 -10.18
CA MET A 8 11.88 3.82 -9.58
C MET A 8 11.66 2.40 -10.15
N SER A 9 10.51 2.11 -10.73
CA SER A 9 10.26 0.82 -11.39
C SER A 9 11.01 0.66 -12.71
N VAL A 10 11.51 1.74 -13.31
CA VAL A 10 12.23 1.70 -14.59
C VAL A 10 13.61 1.03 -14.41
N PRO A 11 13.99 0.07 -15.29
CA PRO A 11 15.24 -0.69 -15.15
C PRO A 11 16.52 0.13 -15.06
N VAL A 12 16.57 1.31 -15.71
CA VAL A 12 17.76 2.19 -15.70
C VAL A 12 18.13 2.64 -14.29
N VAL A 13 17.16 2.72 -13.37
CA VAL A 13 17.41 3.11 -11.97
C VAL A 13 18.30 2.07 -11.26
N ASN A 14 18.35 0.82 -11.70
CA ASN A 14 19.30 -0.17 -11.16
C ASN A 14 20.75 0.25 -11.32
N GLU A 15 21.09 0.84 -12.45
CA GLU A 15 22.48 1.27 -12.70
C GLU A 15 22.87 2.40 -11.77
N VAL A 16 21.93 3.30 -11.48
CA VAL A 16 22.15 4.36 -10.50
C VAL A 16 22.30 3.79 -9.09
N VAL A 17 21.47 2.80 -8.73
CA VAL A 17 21.54 2.16 -7.39
C VAL A 17 22.87 1.41 -7.18
N LYS A 18 23.47 0.89 -8.23
CA LYS A 18 24.82 0.29 -8.11
C LYS A 18 25.86 1.26 -7.58
N LEU A 19 25.68 2.57 -7.80
CA LEU A 19 26.57 3.62 -7.27
C LEU A 19 26.48 3.70 -5.74
N LEU A 20 25.40 3.25 -5.12
CA LEU A 20 25.26 3.19 -3.67
C LEU A 20 26.22 2.16 -3.01
N ARG A 21 26.78 1.24 -3.80
CA ARG A 21 27.81 0.29 -3.34
C ARG A 21 29.18 0.95 -3.17
N ILE A 22 29.35 2.18 -3.63
CA ILE A 22 30.60 2.94 -3.41
C ILE A 22 30.71 3.26 -1.90
N PRO A 23 31.85 2.95 -1.24
CA PRO A 23 32.05 3.29 0.17
C PRO A 23 31.77 4.77 0.44
N GLY A 24 30.96 5.07 1.43
CA GLY A 24 30.56 6.44 1.78
C GLY A 24 29.32 6.99 1.05
N ALA A 25 28.77 6.31 0.04
CA ALA A 25 27.57 6.76 -0.66
C ALA A 25 26.32 6.74 0.24
N MET A 26 26.13 5.67 1.03
CA MET A 26 24.96 5.52 1.91
C MET A 26 24.80 6.63 2.96
N PRO A 27 25.84 7.03 3.70
CA PRO A 27 25.75 8.18 4.61
C PRO A 27 25.31 9.47 3.91
N LEU A 28 25.80 9.73 2.69
CA LEU A 28 25.42 10.92 1.91
C LEU A 28 23.93 10.86 1.50
N VAL A 29 23.44 9.68 1.08
CA VAL A 29 22.02 9.49 0.73
C VAL A 29 21.11 9.72 1.94
N ARG A 30 21.50 9.17 3.11
CA ARG A 30 20.77 9.39 4.37
C ARG A 30 20.76 10.85 4.78
N MET A 31 21.89 11.52 4.69
CA MET A 31 21.99 12.96 5.00
C MET A 31 21.10 13.80 4.04
N ALA A 32 21.15 13.52 2.74
CA ALA A 32 20.31 14.20 1.75
C ALA A 32 18.82 13.91 1.98
N GLY A 33 18.44 12.67 2.31
CA GLY A 33 17.07 12.28 2.63
C GLY A 33 16.54 13.00 3.88
N ASN A 34 17.35 13.08 4.93
CA ASN A 34 17.00 13.78 6.17
C ASN A 34 16.83 15.29 5.93
N LEU A 35 17.74 15.91 5.17
CA LEU A 35 17.64 17.33 4.79
C LEU A 35 16.38 17.59 3.95
N ALA A 36 16.09 16.76 2.96
CA ALA A 36 14.89 16.87 2.15
C ALA A 36 13.61 16.75 3.02
N GLY A 37 13.59 15.81 3.99
CA GLY A 37 12.50 15.66 4.94
C GLY A 37 12.27 16.90 5.82
N VAL A 38 13.33 17.52 6.29
CA VAL A 38 13.26 18.76 7.10
C VAL A 38 12.78 19.96 6.28
N VAL A 39 13.28 20.12 5.05
CA VAL A 39 12.96 21.27 4.20
C VAL A 39 11.53 21.19 3.63
N HIS A 40 11.03 19.99 3.33
CA HIS A 40 9.73 19.80 2.71
C HIS A 40 8.59 19.55 3.73
N GLY A 41 8.91 19.02 4.91
CA GLY A 41 7.90 18.63 5.91
C GLY A 41 7.06 19.77 6.49
N SER A 42 7.46 21.03 6.27
CA SER A 42 6.76 22.20 6.81
C SER A 42 5.83 22.93 5.83
N ASN A 43 5.87 22.63 4.52
CA ASN A 43 5.24 23.48 3.49
C ASN A 43 4.37 22.77 2.45
N LEU A 44 4.29 21.45 2.45
CA LEU A 44 3.44 20.73 1.51
C LEU A 44 2.02 20.63 2.07
N ARG A 45 1.07 21.23 1.37
CA ARG A 45 -0.35 21.17 1.74
C ARG A 45 -0.86 19.74 1.54
N PRO A 46 -1.70 19.21 2.49
CA PRO A 46 -2.46 18.00 2.24
C PRO A 46 -3.19 18.08 0.89
N GLY A 47 -3.31 16.95 0.18
CA GLY A 47 -3.96 16.90 -1.13
C GLY A 47 -3.07 17.23 -2.32
N THR A 48 -1.78 17.52 -2.11
CA THR A 48 -0.84 17.65 -3.23
C THR A 48 -0.21 16.29 -3.56
N MET A 49 0.01 16.02 -4.85
CA MET A 49 0.66 14.79 -5.33
C MET A 49 2.07 14.56 -4.72
N LEU A 50 2.64 15.57 -4.09
CA LEU A 50 3.96 15.52 -3.45
C LEU A 50 3.90 15.40 -1.93
N HIS A 51 2.70 15.31 -1.34
CA HIS A 51 2.52 15.26 0.12
C HIS A 51 3.34 14.13 0.77
N ASP A 52 3.28 12.94 0.20
CA ASP A 52 3.97 11.75 0.72
C ASP A 52 5.47 11.66 0.32
N THR A 53 5.95 12.57 -0.55
CA THR A 53 7.32 12.50 -1.09
C THR A 53 8.40 12.54 0.00
N PRO A 54 8.34 13.41 1.03
CA PRO A 54 9.33 13.45 2.09
C PRO A 54 9.41 12.13 2.87
N ASP A 55 8.28 11.53 3.15
CA ASP A 55 8.21 10.27 3.88
C ASP A 55 8.72 9.09 3.06
N LEU A 56 8.41 9.05 1.77
CA LEU A 56 8.96 8.07 0.84
C LEU A 56 10.50 8.18 0.75
N ILE A 57 11.03 9.41 0.64
CA ILE A 57 12.47 9.64 0.63
C ILE A 57 13.09 9.17 1.94
N ARG A 58 12.45 9.44 3.07
CA ARG A 58 12.93 9.00 4.39
C ARG A 58 12.96 7.48 4.51
N VAL A 59 11.88 6.79 4.11
CA VAL A 59 11.84 5.32 4.08
C VAL A 59 12.98 4.75 3.23
N LEU A 60 13.25 5.36 2.09
CA LEU A 60 14.36 4.95 1.22
C LEU A 60 15.73 5.23 1.87
N ALA A 61 15.89 6.39 2.53
CA ALA A 61 17.13 6.77 3.20
C ALA A 61 17.43 5.89 4.43
N ASP A 62 16.40 5.32 5.06
CA ASP A 62 16.50 4.44 6.22
C ASP A 62 16.83 2.98 5.85
N LEU A 63 16.88 2.63 4.54
CA LEU A 63 17.31 1.29 4.12
C LEU A 63 18.77 1.04 4.55
N PRO A 64 19.07 -0.12 5.16
CA PRO A 64 20.32 -0.35 5.88
C PRO A 64 21.55 -0.40 4.97
N ASP A 65 21.40 -0.90 3.75
CA ASP A 65 22.52 -1.14 2.84
C ASP A 65 22.06 -1.25 1.37
N PRO A 66 22.99 -1.30 0.41
CA PRO A 66 22.66 -1.43 -1.02
C PRO A 66 21.88 -2.71 -1.38
N THR A 67 22.04 -3.79 -0.61
CA THR A 67 21.30 -5.04 -0.84
C THR A 67 19.82 -4.86 -0.53
N ALA A 68 19.52 -4.11 0.55
CA ALA A 68 18.13 -3.73 0.87
C ALA A 68 17.50 -2.87 -0.22
N TYR A 69 18.25 -1.95 -0.82
CA TYR A 69 17.78 -1.17 -1.99
C TYR A 69 17.47 -2.07 -3.18
N GLU A 70 18.36 -3.01 -3.50
CA GLU A 70 18.12 -3.94 -4.60
C GLU A 70 16.90 -4.82 -4.36
N ALA A 71 16.72 -5.32 -3.14
CA ALA A 71 15.56 -6.10 -2.73
C ALA A 71 14.28 -5.26 -2.85
N TYR A 72 14.29 -4.02 -2.35
CA TYR A 72 13.18 -3.07 -2.47
C TYR A 72 12.80 -2.84 -3.94
N LEU A 73 13.79 -2.51 -4.80
CA LEU A 73 13.53 -2.28 -6.22
C LEU A 73 13.02 -3.52 -6.96
N ARG A 74 13.50 -4.70 -6.57
CA ARG A 74 13.01 -5.98 -7.13
C ARG A 74 11.54 -6.19 -6.77
N THR A 75 11.20 -5.99 -5.51
CA THR A 75 9.81 -6.08 -5.03
C THR A 75 8.93 -5.05 -5.70
N LEU A 76 9.38 -3.78 -5.75
CA LEU A 76 8.62 -2.70 -6.39
C LEU A 76 8.28 -3.04 -7.85
N ARG A 77 9.25 -3.54 -8.62
CA ARG A 77 9.03 -3.93 -10.03
C ARG A 77 8.14 -5.13 -10.22
N ALA A 78 8.02 -5.98 -9.22
CA ALA A 78 7.10 -7.10 -9.27
C ALA A 78 5.64 -6.64 -9.11
N VAL A 79 5.40 -5.46 -8.52
CA VAL A 79 4.05 -4.98 -8.19
C VAL A 79 3.67 -3.66 -8.88
N VAL A 80 4.65 -2.93 -9.45
CA VAL A 80 4.44 -1.63 -10.12
C VAL A 80 5.24 -1.58 -11.42
N ASP A 81 4.62 -1.14 -12.51
CA ASP A 81 5.28 -0.75 -13.75
C ASP A 81 5.04 0.73 -14.07
N TRP A 82 5.47 1.18 -15.26
CA TRP A 82 5.27 2.56 -15.69
C TRP A 82 3.79 2.94 -15.88
N ARG A 83 2.91 1.95 -16.05
CA ARG A 83 1.44 2.14 -16.15
C ARG A 83 0.78 2.24 -14.79
N GLY A 84 1.36 1.63 -13.75
CA GLY A 84 0.83 1.65 -12.41
C GLY A 84 0.99 0.31 -11.68
N GLN A 85 0.05 -0.04 -10.85
CA GLN A 85 0.03 -1.29 -10.10
C GLN A 85 -0.35 -2.45 -11.02
N VAL A 86 0.47 -3.51 -11.05
CA VAL A 86 0.24 -4.71 -11.88
C VAL A 86 -0.27 -5.92 -11.08
N VAL A 87 -0.21 -5.87 -9.76
CA VAL A 87 -0.68 -6.93 -8.87
C VAL A 87 -1.78 -6.40 -7.97
N THR A 88 -2.86 -7.14 -7.85
CA THR A 88 -3.95 -6.85 -6.92
C THR A 88 -4.19 -8.02 -5.99
N MET A 89 -4.64 -7.76 -4.78
CA MET A 89 -5.10 -8.79 -3.83
C MET A 89 -6.62 -9.01 -3.88
N LEU A 90 -7.35 -8.26 -4.73
CA LEU A 90 -8.81 -8.32 -4.77
C LEU A 90 -9.33 -9.72 -5.15
N ASP A 91 -8.61 -10.43 -6.01
CA ASP A 91 -8.91 -11.82 -6.39
C ASP A 91 -8.62 -12.84 -5.28
N ARG A 92 -8.00 -12.39 -4.17
CA ARG A 92 -7.67 -13.20 -2.99
C ARG A 92 -8.44 -12.78 -1.74
N CYS A 93 -9.33 -11.80 -1.83
CA CYS A 93 -10.11 -11.33 -0.67
C CYS A 93 -11.01 -12.41 -0.07
N TYR A 94 -11.36 -13.46 -0.80
CA TYR A 94 -12.06 -14.61 -0.26
C TYR A 94 -11.32 -15.30 0.90
N LEU A 95 -10.00 -15.18 0.96
CA LEU A 95 -9.19 -15.72 2.07
C LEU A 95 -9.44 -14.99 3.40
N THR A 96 -10.01 -13.78 3.36
CA THR A 96 -10.32 -12.98 4.55
C THR A 96 -11.75 -13.17 5.05
N GLU A 97 -12.53 -14.08 4.47
CA GLU A 97 -13.96 -14.24 4.70
C GLU A 97 -14.36 -14.32 6.18
N ASN A 98 -13.55 -15.00 6.99
CA ASN A 98 -13.79 -15.15 8.43
C ASN A 98 -12.71 -14.50 9.29
N LEU A 99 -11.82 -13.71 8.68
CA LEU A 99 -10.82 -12.92 9.40
C LEU A 99 -11.40 -11.54 9.75
N PRO A 100 -11.25 -11.06 10.99
CA PRO A 100 -11.45 -9.66 11.26
C PRO A 100 -10.38 -8.86 10.53
N VAL A 101 -10.79 -7.84 9.76
CA VAL A 101 -9.89 -7.00 9.00
C VAL A 101 -10.19 -5.53 9.29
N GLN A 102 -9.18 -4.77 9.63
CA GLN A 102 -9.24 -3.32 9.75
C GLN A 102 -8.42 -2.68 8.63
N LEU A 103 -9.04 -1.83 7.83
CA LEU A 103 -8.40 -1.00 6.83
C LEU A 103 -8.31 0.43 7.38
N ILE A 104 -7.11 1.01 7.38
CA ILE A 104 -6.88 2.40 7.79
C ILE A 104 -6.19 3.10 6.62
N TRP A 105 -6.75 4.23 6.15
CA TRP A 105 -6.27 4.88 4.94
C TRP A 105 -6.37 6.39 5.03
N GLY A 106 -5.43 7.12 4.40
CA GLY A 106 -5.54 8.56 4.22
C GLY A 106 -6.37 8.91 2.97
N ASP A 107 -7.19 9.94 3.04
CA ASP A 107 -7.97 10.39 1.87
C ASP A 107 -7.12 11.10 0.81
N ASP A 108 -5.96 11.65 1.23
CA ASP A 108 -4.98 12.32 0.37
C ASP A 108 -3.75 11.42 0.04
N ASP A 109 -3.88 10.08 0.21
CA ASP A 109 -2.80 9.14 -0.10
C ASP A 109 -2.41 9.23 -1.59
N SER A 110 -1.24 9.83 -1.85
CA SER A 110 -0.68 9.98 -3.20
C SER A 110 0.10 8.74 -3.66
N VAL A 111 0.39 7.79 -2.78
CA VAL A 111 1.09 6.54 -3.08
C VAL A 111 0.10 5.50 -3.61
N ILE A 112 -0.94 5.21 -2.82
CA ILE A 112 -2.02 4.30 -3.19
C ILE A 112 -3.35 5.02 -2.93
N PRO A 113 -4.07 5.46 -3.96
CA PRO A 113 -5.31 6.23 -3.81
C PRO A 113 -6.35 5.54 -2.92
N VAL A 114 -7.11 6.32 -2.15
CA VAL A 114 -8.16 5.83 -1.23
C VAL A 114 -9.25 5.01 -1.92
N SER A 115 -9.42 5.17 -3.23
CA SER A 115 -10.30 4.32 -4.05
C SER A 115 -9.95 2.84 -3.93
N HIS A 116 -8.67 2.49 -3.82
CA HIS A 116 -8.21 1.11 -3.59
C HIS A 116 -8.69 0.54 -2.25
N ALA A 117 -8.68 1.36 -1.18
CA ALA A 117 -9.20 0.95 0.12
C ALA A 117 -10.72 0.70 0.07
N ARG A 118 -11.46 1.53 -0.65
CA ARG A 118 -12.91 1.34 -0.85
C ARG A 118 -13.22 0.08 -1.65
N LEU A 119 -12.45 -0.22 -2.71
CA LEU A 119 -12.58 -1.45 -3.47
C LEU A 119 -12.24 -2.69 -2.63
N ALA A 120 -11.17 -2.61 -1.83
CA ALA A 120 -10.79 -3.69 -0.91
C ALA A 120 -11.89 -3.94 0.14
N HIS A 121 -12.45 -2.86 0.73
CA HIS A 121 -13.55 -2.96 1.67
C HIS A 121 -14.80 -3.59 1.04
N ALA A 122 -15.15 -3.20 -0.18
CA ALA A 122 -16.26 -3.79 -0.92
C ALA A 122 -16.05 -5.29 -1.23
N ALA A 123 -14.78 -5.70 -1.48
CA ALA A 123 -14.41 -7.10 -1.70
C ALA A 123 -14.30 -7.92 -0.40
N MET A 124 -14.25 -7.27 0.76
CA MET A 124 -14.17 -7.86 2.10
C MET A 124 -15.31 -7.34 2.99
N PRO A 125 -16.55 -7.84 2.85
CA PRO A 125 -17.74 -7.28 3.53
C PRO A 125 -17.63 -7.24 5.06
N ASN A 126 -16.83 -8.12 5.67
CA ASN A 126 -16.59 -8.18 7.11
C ASN A 126 -15.44 -7.28 7.57
N SER A 127 -14.80 -6.53 6.67
CA SER A 127 -13.77 -5.58 7.04
C SER A 127 -14.38 -4.28 7.61
N ARG A 128 -13.57 -3.54 8.36
CA ARG A 128 -13.85 -2.16 8.77
C ARG A 128 -12.94 -1.22 7.99
N LEU A 129 -13.46 -0.10 7.53
CA LEU A 129 -12.67 0.92 6.82
C LEU A 129 -12.73 2.24 7.58
N GLU A 130 -11.58 2.74 7.99
CA GLU A 130 -11.40 4.07 8.56
C GLU A 130 -10.58 4.96 7.62
N VAL A 131 -11.16 6.10 7.25
CA VAL A 131 -10.50 7.07 6.37
C VAL A 131 -10.12 8.30 7.17
N PHE A 132 -8.83 8.64 7.16
CA PHE A 132 -8.25 9.81 7.80
C PHE A 132 -8.30 10.99 6.83
N ARG A 133 -8.95 12.08 7.26
CA ARG A 133 -9.05 13.31 6.46
C ARG A 133 -7.73 14.05 6.46
N ALA A 134 -7.38 14.62 5.30
CA ALA A 134 -6.15 15.38 5.08
C ALA A 134 -4.89 14.59 5.49
N SER A 135 -4.92 13.26 5.31
CA SER A 135 -3.84 12.35 5.65
C SER A 135 -3.33 11.66 4.39
N GLY A 136 -2.02 11.50 4.30
CA GLY A 136 -1.33 10.81 3.21
C GLY A 136 -1.19 9.30 3.45
N HIS A 137 -0.10 8.75 2.91
CA HIS A 137 0.18 7.30 2.97
C HIS A 137 0.48 6.77 4.37
N PHE A 138 0.76 7.64 5.33
CA PHE A 138 1.16 7.27 6.68
C PHE A 138 0.22 7.84 7.75
N PRO A 139 -1.07 7.41 7.82
CA PRO A 139 -2.07 7.96 8.74
C PRO A 139 -1.63 7.95 10.21
N PHE A 140 -0.84 6.96 10.62
CA PHE A 140 -0.28 6.87 11.98
C PHE A 140 0.71 7.99 12.32
N ARG A 141 1.23 8.71 11.34
CA ARG A 141 2.08 9.89 11.53
C ARG A 141 1.27 11.17 11.61
N ASP A 142 0.20 11.24 10.82
CA ASP A 142 -0.64 12.42 10.72
C ASP A 142 -1.53 12.57 11.96
N ASP A 143 -2.12 11.47 12.44
CA ASP A 143 -2.92 11.42 13.67
C ASP A 143 -2.65 10.13 14.46
N PRO A 144 -1.53 10.08 15.22
CA PRO A 144 -1.13 8.88 15.96
C PRO A 144 -2.12 8.49 17.05
N MET A 145 -2.80 9.45 17.68
CA MET A 145 -3.75 9.15 18.75
C MET A 145 -5.01 8.49 18.21
N ARG A 146 -5.57 9.02 17.13
CA ARG A 146 -6.71 8.40 16.45
C ARG A 146 -6.35 7.02 15.89
N PHE A 147 -5.16 6.90 15.31
CA PHE A 147 -4.68 5.62 14.79
C PHE A 147 -4.62 4.56 15.90
N LEU A 148 -4.03 4.90 17.05
CA LEU A 148 -3.93 4.02 18.21
C LEU A 148 -5.32 3.61 18.72
N GLN A 149 -6.25 4.56 18.89
CA GLN A 149 -7.63 4.26 19.30
C GLN A 149 -8.30 3.25 18.37
N ILE A 150 -8.20 3.43 17.05
CA ILE A 150 -8.81 2.51 16.07
C ILE A 150 -8.22 1.11 16.22
N VAL A 151 -6.89 0.99 16.41
CA VAL A 151 -6.22 -0.29 16.62
C VAL A 151 -6.65 -0.94 17.92
N GLU A 152 -6.72 -0.19 19.02
CA GLU A 152 -7.18 -0.69 20.33
C GLU A 152 -8.63 -1.15 20.27
N ASP A 153 -9.52 -0.37 19.67
CA ASP A 153 -10.93 -0.71 19.47
C ASP A 153 -11.09 -1.99 18.62
N PHE A 154 -10.28 -2.10 17.56
CA PHE A 154 -10.27 -3.29 16.74
C PHE A 154 -9.84 -4.52 17.53
N LEU A 155 -8.74 -4.45 18.25
CA LEU A 155 -8.20 -5.57 19.03
C LEU A 155 -9.15 -5.98 20.16
N SER A 156 -9.80 -5.02 20.83
CA SER A 156 -10.71 -5.29 21.94
C SER A 156 -12.08 -5.84 21.48
N SER A 157 -12.52 -5.49 20.28
CA SER A 157 -13.85 -5.83 19.73
C SER A 157 -13.84 -7.02 18.78
N THR A 158 -12.68 -7.63 18.52
CA THR A 158 -12.56 -8.77 17.62
C THR A 158 -11.97 -9.99 18.31
N THR A 159 -12.30 -11.17 17.80
CA THR A 159 -11.71 -12.43 18.26
C THR A 159 -10.81 -12.98 17.15
N PRO A 160 -9.57 -13.39 17.46
CA PRO A 160 -8.70 -14.02 16.48
C PRO A 160 -9.34 -15.27 15.89
N LEU A 161 -9.17 -15.48 14.59
CA LEU A 161 -9.59 -16.71 13.95
C LEU A 161 -8.71 -17.87 14.42
N VAL A 162 -9.34 -19.00 14.75
CA VAL A 162 -8.61 -20.26 14.97
C VAL A 162 -8.17 -20.78 13.60
N PHE A 163 -6.86 -21.00 13.44
CA PHE A 163 -6.30 -21.51 12.19
C PHE A 163 -6.72 -22.96 11.96
N ASP A 164 -7.30 -23.22 10.80
CA ASP A 164 -7.64 -24.55 10.29
C ASP A 164 -6.93 -24.79 8.96
N GLU A 165 -5.91 -25.65 8.96
CA GLU A 165 -5.10 -25.93 7.78
C GLU A 165 -5.92 -26.55 6.65
N ALA A 166 -6.83 -27.46 6.95
CA ALA A 166 -7.63 -28.15 5.94
C ALA A 166 -8.56 -27.18 5.21
N ARG A 167 -9.18 -26.26 5.96
CA ARG A 167 -10.01 -25.18 5.45
C ARG A 167 -9.20 -24.23 4.54
N TRP A 168 -8.04 -23.76 5.01
CA TRP A 168 -7.18 -22.88 4.23
C TRP A 168 -6.70 -23.55 2.94
N ARG A 169 -6.29 -24.81 3.02
CA ARG A 169 -5.91 -25.59 1.84
C ARG A 169 -7.06 -25.70 0.85
N HIS A 170 -8.26 -25.95 1.32
CA HIS A 170 -9.46 -26.02 0.48
C HIS A 170 -9.73 -24.69 -0.23
N MET A 171 -9.74 -23.56 0.48
CA MET A 171 -9.92 -22.22 -0.12
C MET A 171 -8.84 -21.89 -1.15
N LEU A 172 -7.58 -22.22 -0.86
CA LEU A 172 -6.48 -21.99 -1.82
C LEU A 172 -6.60 -22.83 -3.09
N ILE A 173 -7.07 -24.08 -2.99
CA ILE A 173 -7.24 -24.97 -4.14
C ILE A 173 -8.49 -24.60 -4.94
N SER A 174 -9.61 -24.31 -4.27
CA SER A 174 -10.87 -23.96 -4.93
C SER A 174 -10.86 -22.55 -5.53
N GLY A 175 -10.04 -21.65 -4.95
CA GLY A 175 -9.99 -20.25 -5.35
C GLY A 175 -11.23 -19.43 -4.95
N VAL A 176 -12.06 -19.97 -4.05
CA VAL A 176 -13.30 -19.32 -3.57
C VAL A 176 -13.44 -19.50 -2.07
N GLY A 177 -14.12 -18.55 -1.40
CA GLY A 177 -14.53 -18.66 0.00
C GLY A 177 -15.74 -19.59 0.16
N GLU A 178 -15.99 -20.05 1.38
CA GLU A 178 -17.11 -20.96 1.67
C GLU A 178 -18.47 -20.30 1.44
N ASN A 179 -18.59 -19.00 1.69
CA ASN A 179 -19.85 -18.25 1.51
C ASN A 179 -20.05 -17.74 0.06
N THR A 180 -19.05 -17.88 -0.80
CA THR A 180 -19.11 -17.40 -2.19
C THR A 180 -19.94 -18.31 -3.11
N ILE A 181 -20.46 -19.42 -2.61
CA ILE A 181 -21.32 -20.34 -3.37
C ILE A 181 -22.63 -19.69 -3.83
N THR A 182 -23.00 -18.52 -3.28
CA THR A 182 -24.24 -17.80 -3.62
C THR A 182 -24.08 -16.44 -4.27
N GLY A 183 -22.88 -15.91 -4.42
CA GLY A 183 -22.61 -14.56 -4.95
C GLY A 183 -21.75 -14.55 -6.19
N THR A 184 -22.37 -14.64 -7.29
CA THR A 184 -22.02 -14.32 -8.70
C THR A 184 -20.65 -13.71 -9.02
N SER A 185 -20.04 -14.32 -10.03
CA SER A 185 -18.95 -13.83 -10.93
C SER A 185 -19.07 -12.34 -11.35
N SER A 186 -20.23 -11.71 -11.16
CA SER A 186 -20.55 -10.33 -11.54
C SER A 186 -19.81 -9.28 -10.70
N THR A 187 -19.62 -9.50 -9.39
CA THR A 187 -18.93 -8.52 -8.52
C THR A 187 -17.44 -8.44 -8.86
N ARG A 188 -16.82 -9.56 -9.22
CA ARG A 188 -15.41 -9.64 -9.60
C ARG A 188 -15.14 -8.84 -10.89
N MET A 189 -16.03 -8.92 -11.86
CA MET A 189 -15.91 -8.21 -13.14
C MET A 189 -16.17 -6.71 -12.96
N ALA A 190 -17.17 -6.32 -12.16
CA ALA A 190 -17.46 -4.92 -11.85
C ALA A 190 -16.33 -4.20 -11.11
N VAL A 191 -15.61 -4.91 -10.22
CA VAL A 191 -14.45 -4.36 -9.50
C VAL A 191 -13.26 -4.14 -10.44
N LEU A 192 -13.00 -5.09 -11.36
CA LEU A 192 -11.93 -4.95 -12.34
C LEU A 192 -12.22 -3.86 -13.37
N ASP A 193 -13.49 -3.71 -13.81
CA ASP A 193 -13.94 -2.64 -14.71
C ASP A 193 -13.84 -1.26 -14.03
N ALA A 194 -14.18 -1.15 -12.74
CA ALA A 194 -14.04 0.09 -11.97
C ALA A 194 -12.58 0.53 -11.83
N MET A 195 -11.64 -0.41 -11.63
CA MET A 195 -10.20 -0.11 -11.59
C MET A 195 -9.67 0.39 -12.93
N GLY A 196 -10.17 -0.17 -14.05
CA GLY A 196 -9.77 0.24 -15.39
C GLY A 196 -10.36 1.58 -15.85
N SER A 197 -11.43 2.06 -15.22
CA SER A 197 -12.08 3.34 -15.55
C SER A 197 -11.48 4.52 -14.80
N ASP A 198 -11.03 4.32 -13.57
CA ASP A 198 -10.41 5.37 -12.73
C ASP A 198 -9.02 5.80 -13.27
N GLU A 199 -8.27 4.87 -13.89
CA GLU A 199 -7.00 5.21 -14.53
C GLU A 199 -7.17 6.00 -15.83
N ARG A 200 -8.33 5.94 -16.49
CA ARG A 200 -8.64 6.67 -17.74
C ARG A 200 -9.17 8.08 -17.52
N SER A 201 -9.66 8.41 -16.33
CA SER A 201 -10.13 9.76 -16.00
C SER A 201 -9.06 10.67 -15.39
N ALA A 202 -7.85 10.15 -15.16
CA ALA A 202 -6.73 10.88 -14.58
C ALA A 202 -5.65 11.29 -15.63
N THR A 203 -5.94 11.12 -16.93
CA THR A 203 -5.16 11.63 -18.07
C THR A 203 -5.90 12.76 -18.77
#